data_9c43d99ebfd3d571b744dde261e91c53
#
_entry.id   9c43d99ebfd3d571b744dde261e91c53
#
_cell.length_a   1.000
_cell.length_b   1.000
_cell.length_c   1.000
_cell.angle_alpha   90.00
_cell.angle_beta   90.00
_cell.angle_gamma   90.00
#
_symmetry.space_group_name_H-M   'P 1'
#
loop_
_entity.id
_entity.type
_entity.pdbx_description
1 polymer ?
#
loop_
_entity_poly.entity_id
_entity_poly.type
_entity_poly.pdbx_seq_one_letter_code
_entity_poly.pdbx_strand_id
1 'polypeptide(L)'
;MSFQKVFPLLLLTSSVTLVHAQEADSPELLKDISSRITVNGFAQAGYTYVHNNGANTNTWDVKRTLLWARARVTDRWSFLLMHDFSSVLQEFYTDFRISGDKSLNVRFGQFKTQLSLENPLLPTIVEMVDVGSQAVAYLTGCGSDPLWGINYGRDLGIDIYGELFGGKLLYNFEIMNGRGVNKKDADNKKDVIVKLDYRPVNGLRLVASAQKGYGTALDESIYIPEPNRIAKGETYRRDRWTAGFEYKSGANDSWKNRSVTLRGEVLGGRDGKTHSWGSYLTTSIPLKGCWDVVASYDYFNFAKGFDRDRTQLVFGLQYWFFRRCRFQAQYTWADSWTQGLNAAWIEKSCSRIQVQTQIQF
;
A
#
# COMPACT_ATOMS: atom_id res chain seq x y z
N MET A 1 -31.24 -30.51 6.84
CA MET A 1 -30.89 -31.16 5.59
C MET A 1 -29.70 -30.49 4.99
N SER A 2 -28.62 -31.25 4.95
CA SER A 2 -27.40 -31.27 4.15
C SER A 2 -26.49 -30.03 4.18
N PHE A 3 -25.61 -30.04 5.13
CA PHE A 3 -24.26 -29.45 5.05
C PHE A 3 -23.42 -30.34 4.12
N GLN A 4 -22.86 -29.75 3.06
CA GLN A 4 -21.62 -30.20 2.43
C GLN A 4 -21.28 -29.24 1.29
N LYS A 5 -20.41 -28.26 1.55
CA LYS A 5 -19.43 -27.79 0.57
C LYS A 5 -18.12 -27.58 1.31
N VAL A 6 -17.38 -28.67 1.43
CA VAL A 6 -15.97 -28.68 1.80
C VAL A 6 -15.20 -28.05 0.65
N PHE A 7 -14.50 -26.98 0.91
CA PHE A 7 -13.57 -26.32 -0.01
C PHE A 7 -12.43 -27.28 -0.38
N PRO A 8 -12.14 -27.50 -1.66
CA PRO A 8 -11.00 -28.27 -2.05
C PRO A 8 -9.73 -27.40 -2.05
N LEU A 9 -9.04 -27.36 -0.92
CA LEU A 9 -7.66 -26.82 -0.82
C LEU A 9 -6.62 -27.75 -1.50
N LEU A 10 -7.06 -28.75 -2.23
CA LEU A 10 -6.24 -29.81 -2.82
C LEU A 10 -6.00 -29.65 -4.33
N LEU A 11 -6.41 -28.55 -4.95
CA LEU A 11 -6.34 -28.41 -6.42
C LEU A 11 -5.12 -27.61 -6.94
N LEU A 12 -4.27 -27.11 -6.07
CA LEU A 12 -3.04 -26.41 -6.51
C LEU A 12 -1.83 -27.35 -6.66
N THR A 13 -1.89 -28.57 -6.16
CA THR A 13 -0.83 -29.56 -6.36
C THR A 13 -1.10 -30.51 -7.53
N SER A 14 -2.34 -30.58 -8.02
CA SER A 14 -2.71 -31.52 -9.10
C SER A 14 -2.71 -30.92 -10.50
N SER A 15 -2.74 -29.59 -10.64
CA SER A 15 -2.73 -28.94 -11.96
C SER A 15 -1.34 -28.71 -12.56
N VAL A 16 -0.27 -28.91 -11.78
CA VAL A 16 1.10 -28.90 -12.33
C VAL A 16 1.49 -30.25 -12.95
N THR A 17 0.76 -31.31 -12.66
CA THR A 17 1.05 -32.67 -13.14
C THR A 17 0.36 -33.04 -14.46
N LEU A 18 -0.43 -32.17 -15.06
CA LEU A 18 -1.18 -32.47 -16.29
C LEU A 18 -0.64 -31.83 -17.57
N VAL A 19 0.51 -31.18 -17.49
CA VAL A 19 1.20 -30.71 -18.70
C VAL A 19 2.43 -31.59 -18.94
N HIS A 20 2.27 -32.55 -19.85
CA HIS A 20 3.28 -33.47 -20.37
C HIS A 20 3.78 -34.60 -19.45
N ALA A 21 2.98 -35.64 -19.40
CA ALA A 21 3.40 -36.95 -19.00
C ALA A 21 4.23 -37.64 -20.09
N GLN A 22 5.32 -37.07 -20.57
CA GLN A 22 6.21 -37.84 -21.46
C GLN A 22 7.71 -37.58 -21.33
N GLU A 23 8.19 -36.59 -20.59
CA GLU A 23 9.66 -36.42 -20.38
C GLU A 23 10.04 -35.72 -19.04
N ALA A 24 9.17 -35.66 -18.07
CA ALA A 24 9.40 -34.92 -16.81
C ALA A 24 9.95 -35.78 -15.66
N ASP A 25 10.60 -36.89 -15.95
CA ASP A 25 11.15 -37.78 -14.92
C ASP A 25 12.61 -37.48 -14.54
N SER A 26 13.17 -36.33 -14.88
CA SER A 26 14.45 -35.99 -14.35
C SER A 26 14.34 -35.19 -13.06
N PRO A 27 14.86 -35.69 -11.94
CA PRO A 27 14.94 -34.90 -10.69
C PRO A 27 15.64 -33.55 -10.86
N GLU A 28 16.46 -33.41 -11.90
CA GLU A 28 17.15 -32.18 -12.28
C GLU A 28 16.21 -31.10 -12.81
N LEU A 29 15.21 -31.42 -13.65
CA LEU A 29 14.24 -30.46 -14.18
C LEU A 29 13.37 -29.88 -13.04
N LEU A 30 12.87 -30.74 -12.16
CA LEU A 30 12.10 -30.31 -10.99
C LEU A 30 12.95 -29.46 -10.04
N LYS A 31 14.21 -29.81 -9.86
CA LYS A 31 15.16 -29.05 -9.05
C LYS A 31 15.48 -27.69 -9.68
N ASP A 32 15.64 -27.61 -10.99
CA ASP A 32 15.85 -26.36 -11.71
C ASP A 32 14.60 -25.44 -11.61
N ILE A 33 13.41 -25.96 -11.87
CA ILE A 33 12.14 -25.20 -11.74
C ILE A 33 11.96 -24.69 -10.30
N SER A 34 12.18 -25.55 -9.29
CA SER A 34 12.02 -25.17 -7.88
C SER A 34 13.02 -24.10 -7.45
N SER A 35 14.22 -24.08 -8.03
CA SER A 35 15.24 -23.07 -7.76
C SER A 35 14.90 -21.68 -8.34
N ARG A 36 14.02 -21.62 -9.32
CA ARG A 36 13.60 -20.39 -10.02
C ARG A 36 12.33 -19.78 -9.46
N ILE A 37 11.57 -20.52 -8.65
CA ILE A 37 10.30 -20.04 -8.08
C ILE A 37 10.47 -19.84 -6.58
N THR A 38 10.11 -18.64 -6.11
CA THR A 38 10.00 -18.34 -4.67
C THR A 38 8.56 -18.01 -4.33
N VAL A 39 8.06 -18.65 -3.27
CA VAL A 39 6.72 -18.38 -2.74
C VAL A 39 6.88 -17.76 -1.36
N ASN A 40 6.15 -16.68 -1.11
CA ASN A 40 6.12 -15.99 0.16
C ASN A 40 4.69 -15.52 0.43
N GLY A 41 4.40 -15.24 1.69
CA GLY A 41 3.10 -14.73 2.05
C GLY A 41 3.07 -14.12 3.43
N PHE A 42 1.97 -13.45 3.73
CA PHE A 42 1.64 -13.03 5.07
C PHE A 42 0.14 -13.00 5.30
N ALA A 43 -0.24 -13.16 6.57
CA ALA A 43 -1.61 -12.97 7.02
C ALA A 43 -1.63 -12.00 8.20
N GLN A 44 -2.69 -11.17 8.24
CA GLN A 44 -3.00 -10.26 9.33
C GLN A 44 -4.45 -10.46 9.75
N ALA A 45 -4.66 -10.75 11.02
CA ALA A 45 -5.99 -10.88 11.62
C ALA A 45 -6.01 -10.12 12.95
N GLY A 46 -7.17 -9.57 13.30
CA GLY A 46 -7.25 -8.75 14.49
C GLY A 46 -8.65 -8.43 14.96
N TYR A 47 -8.68 -7.57 15.95
CA TYR A 47 -9.89 -7.02 16.53
C TYR A 47 -9.83 -5.50 16.48
N THR A 48 -10.94 -4.88 16.14
CA THR A 48 -11.10 -3.43 16.14
C THR A 48 -12.33 -3.06 16.95
N TYR A 49 -12.17 -2.17 17.92
CA TYR A 49 -13.24 -1.50 18.62
C TYR A 49 -13.21 -0.01 18.25
N VAL A 50 -14.34 0.54 17.87
CA VAL A 50 -14.51 1.95 17.50
C VAL A 50 -15.54 2.60 18.42
N HIS A 51 -15.16 3.68 19.06
CA HIS A 51 -16.04 4.58 19.77
C HIS A 51 -16.24 5.84 18.93
N ASN A 52 -17.47 6.10 18.49
CA ASN A 52 -17.81 7.23 17.66
C ASN A 52 -19.10 7.89 18.18
N ASN A 53 -18.98 8.87 19.08
CA ASN A 53 -20.07 9.73 19.59
C ASN A 53 -21.43 9.04 19.77
N GLY A 54 -21.46 7.92 20.51
CA GLY A 54 -22.68 7.18 20.84
C GLY A 54 -22.98 5.97 19.98
N ALA A 55 -22.24 5.74 18.88
CA ALA A 55 -22.31 4.50 18.10
C ALA A 55 -21.00 3.71 18.29
N ASN A 56 -21.04 2.68 19.12
CA ASN A 56 -19.91 1.80 19.31
C ASN A 56 -20.02 0.61 18.38
N THR A 57 -18.92 0.28 17.70
CA THR A 57 -18.82 -0.90 16.87
C THR A 57 -17.60 -1.72 17.25
N ASN A 58 -17.68 -3.02 17.08
CA ASN A 58 -16.55 -3.90 17.26
C ASN A 58 -16.61 -5.05 16.24
N THR A 59 -15.45 -5.53 15.84
CA THR A 59 -15.36 -6.63 14.88
C THR A 59 -14.05 -7.39 15.00
N TRP A 60 -14.12 -8.70 14.77
CA TRP A 60 -12.96 -9.51 14.42
C TRP A 60 -12.90 -9.60 12.91
N ASP A 61 -11.71 -9.44 12.34
CA ASP A 61 -11.53 -9.52 10.90
C ASP A 61 -10.20 -10.17 10.51
N VAL A 62 -10.18 -10.77 9.33
CA VAL A 62 -8.97 -11.12 8.61
C VAL A 62 -8.67 -9.98 7.66
N LYS A 63 -7.77 -9.10 8.08
CA LYS A 63 -7.48 -7.86 7.35
C LYS A 63 -6.85 -8.13 5.99
N ARG A 64 -5.92 -9.09 5.92
CA ARG A 64 -5.18 -9.43 4.70
C ARG A 64 -4.66 -10.85 4.77
N THR A 65 -4.69 -11.52 3.62
CA THR A 65 -4.06 -12.83 3.43
C THR A 65 -3.42 -12.85 2.06
N LEU A 66 -2.18 -12.38 1.98
CA LEU A 66 -1.44 -12.28 0.72
C LEU A 66 -0.50 -13.44 0.52
N LEU A 67 -0.54 -13.98 -0.67
CA LEU A 67 0.42 -14.94 -1.18
C LEU A 67 0.98 -14.41 -2.50
N TRP A 68 2.29 -14.54 -2.70
CA TRP A 68 2.90 -14.21 -3.98
C TRP A 68 3.95 -15.23 -4.38
N ALA A 69 3.98 -15.48 -5.67
CA ALA A 69 5.00 -16.26 -6.32
C ALA A 69 5.82 -15.37 -7.26
N ARG A 70 7.12 -15.45 -7.15
CA ARG A 70 8.05 -14.82 -8.09
C ARG A 70 8.77 -15.92 -8.86
N ALA A 71 8.71 -15.88 -10.19
CA ALA A 71 9.44 -16.79 -11.05
C ALA A 71 10.54 -16.04 -11.80
N ARG A 72 11.75 -16.58 -11.76
CA ARG A 72 12.89 -16.11 -12.56
C ARG A 72 12.94 -16.91 -13.86
N VAL A 73 12.51 -16.29 -14.96
CA VAL A 73 12.53 -16.92 -16.29
C VAL A 73 13.95 -17.01 -16.82
N THR A 74 14.70 -15.90 -16.72
CA THR A 74 16.14 -15.80 -17.01
C THR A 74 16.82 -14.94 -15.95
N ASP A 75 18.13 -14.75 -16.04
CA ASP A 75 18.85 -13.84 -15.12
C ASP A 75 18.40 -12.38 -15.25
N ARG A 76 17.77 -12.03 -16.37
CA ARG A 76 17.29 -10.66 -16.64
C ARG A 76 15.78 -10.52 -16.64
N TRP A 77 15.05 -11.62 -16.65
CA TRP A 77 13.60 -11.61 -16.79
C TRP A 77 12.94 -12.39 -15.67
N SER A 78 12.06 -11.75 -14.95
CA SER A 78 11.24 -12.37 -13.90
C SER A 78 9.80 -11.89 -14.01
N PHE A 79 8.89 -12.67 -13.41
CA PHE A 79 7.53 -12.19 -13.22
C PHE A 79 7.06 -12.45 -11.78
N LEU A 80 6.05 -11.71 -11.36
CA LEU A 80 5.41 -11.84 -10.06
C LEU A 80 3.90 -11.91 -10.20
N LEU A 81 3.32 -12.84 -9.45
CA LEU A 81 1.89 -12.95 -9.21
C LEU A 81 1.64 -12.79 -7.71
N MET A 82 0.76 -11.87 -7.30
CA MET A 82 0.37 -11.66 -5.91
C MET A 82 -1.15 -11.59 -5.81
N HIS A 83 -1.72 -12.42 -4.95
CA HIS A 83 -3.15 -12.42 -4.67
C HIS A 83 -3.41 -12.21 -3.17
N ASP A 84 -4.40 -11.38 -2.87
CA ASP A 84 -4.96 -11.25 -1.53
C ASP A 84 -6.26 -12.06 -1.44
N PHE A 85 -6.24 -13.14 -0.70
CA PHE A 85 -7.40 -14.04 -0.54
C PHE A 85 -8.55 -13.42 0.26
N SER A 86 -8.30 -12.29 0.91
CA SER A 86 -9.35 -11.48 1.56
C SER A 86 -9.95 -10.42 0.63
N SER A 87 -9.40 -10.22 -0.59
CA SER A 87 -9.87 -9.18 -1.52
C SER A 87 -9.73 -9.58 -2.99
N VAL A 88 -8.64 -9.17 -3.66
CA VAL A 88 -8.51 -9.25 -5.12
C VAL A 88 -7.08 -9.64 -5.55
N LEU A 89 -6.91 -9.91 -6.86
CA LEU A 89 -5.58 -9.99 -7.49
C LEU A 89 -4.88 -8.64 -7.31
N GLN A 90 -3.80 -8.64 -6.55
CA GLN A 90 -3.07 -7.42 -6.19
C GLN A 90 -2.04 -7.03 -7.24
N GLU A 91 -1.17 -7.94 -7.61
CA GLU A 91 -0.10 -7.65 -8.57
C GLU A 91 0.08 -8.81 -9.54
N PHE A 92 0.28 -8.45 -10.79
CA PHE A 92 0.72 -9.34 -11.85
C PHE A 92 1.57 -8.52 -12.80
N TYR A 93 2.87 -8.73 -12.78
CA TYR A 93 3.78 -7.99 -13.62
C TYR A 93 5.00 -8.81 -14.03
N THR A 94 5.64 -8.36 -15.09
CA THR A 94 6.94 -8.84 -15.53
C THR A 94 7.98 -7.73 -15.38
N ASP A 95 9.17 -8.11 -14.90
CA ASP A 95 10.34 -7.23 -14.79
C ASP A 95 11.40 -7.69 -15.78
N PHE A 96 11.92 -6.76 -16.55
CA PHE A 96 13.03 -7.00 -17.46
C PHE A 96 14.20 -6.06 -17.15
N ARG A 97 15.37 -6.63 -16.84
CA ARG A 97 16.60 -5.88 -16.63
C ARG A 97 17.27 -5.62 -17.98
N ILE A 98 17.28 -4.35 -18.41
CA ILE A 98 17.93 -3.93 -19.67
C ILE A 98 19.43 -3.81 -19.46
N SER A 99 19.85 -3.05 -18.44
CA SER A 99 21.27 -2.84 -18.14
C SER A 99 21.81 -3.87 -17.14
N GLY A 100 23.09 -4.24 -17.30
CA GLY A 100 23.75 -5.18 -16.37
C GLY A 100 23.98 -4.60 -14.98
N ASP A 101 24.14 -3.29 -14.88
CA ASP A 101 24.42 -2.51 -13.65
C ASP A 101 23.15 -2.08 -12.89
N LYS A 102 21.97 -2.54 -13.31
CA LYS A 102 20.64 -2.18 -12.77
C LYS A 102 20.24 -0.72 -12.98
N SER A 103 20.98 0.04 -13.77
CA SER A 103 20.66 1.44 -14.04
C SER A 103 19.38 1.62 -14.86
N LEU A 104 18.97 0.58 -15.60
CA LEU A 104 17.76 0.61 -16.44
C LEU A 104 17.04 -0.74 -16.41
N ASN A 105 15.80 -0.70 -15.91
CA ASN A 105 14.88 -1.83 -15.89
C ASN A 105 13.53 -1.38 -16.39
N VAL A 106 12.71 -2.30 -16.88
CA VAL A 106 11.33 -2.07 -17.28
C VAL A 106 10.43 -3.08 -16.60
N ARG A 107 9.34 -2.60 -16.01
CA ARG A 107 8.24 -3.40 -15.50
C ARG A 107 7.00 -3.14 -16.32
N PHE A 108 6.25 -4.19 -16.60
CA PHE A 108 4.97 -4.11 -17.29
C PHE A 108 3.93 -4.98 -16.59
N GLY A 109 2.76 -4.43 -16.35
CA GLY A 109 1.63 -5.13 -15.73
C GLY A 109 0.95 -4.31 -14.65
N GLN A 110 0.37 -4.98 -13.66
CA GLN A 110 -0.27 -4.37 -12.50
C GLN A 110 0.64 -4.43 -11.29
N PHE A 111 0.91 -3.28 -10.69
CA PHE A 111 1.80 -3.16 -9.54
C PHE A 111 1.47 -1.93 -8.70
N LYS A 112 2.06 -1.84 -7.51
CA LYS A 112 1.98 -0.63 -6.68
C LYS A 112 2.64 0.55 -7.38
N THR A 113 1.88 1.63 -7.54
CA THR A 113 2.41 2.88 -8.07
C THR A 113 3.48 3.44 -7.14
N GLN A 114 4.50 4.04 -7.72
CA GLN A 114 5.61 4.61 -6.96
C GLN A 114 5.32 6.03 -6.45
N LEU A 115 4.05 6.38 -6.35
CA LEU A 115 3.60 7.61 -5.70
C LEU A 115 3.71 7.46 -4.18
N SER A 116 4.32 8.44 -3.50
CA SER A 116 4.58 8.44 -2.07
C SER A 116 5.77 7.55 -1.62
N LEU A 117 6.26 7.82 -0.43
CA LEU A 117 7.24 6.99 0.25
C LEU A 117 6.58 5.73 0.84
N GLU A 118 5.39 5.89 1.41
CA GLU A 118 4.72 4.82 2.16
C GLU A 118 3.93 3.86 1.27
N ASN A 119 3.29 4.33 0.19
CA ASN A 119 2.46 3.47 -0.66
C ASN A 119 3.18 2.20 -1.17
N PRO A 120 4.44 2.24 -1.65
CA PRO A 120 5.13 1.04 -2.11
C PRO A 120 5.49 0.04 -1.01
N LEU A 121 5.42 0.44 0.27
CA LEU A 121 5.79 -0.45 1.37
C LEU A 121 4.79 -1.60 1.51
N LEU A 122 5.30 -2.74 1.95
CA LEU A 122 4.44 -3.86 2.34
C LEU A 122 3.76 -3.56 3.69
N PRO A 123 2.52 -3.99 3.89
CA PRO A 123 1.82 -3.84 5.18
C PRO A 123 2.59 -4.41 6.38
N THR A 124 3.44 -5.40 6.14
CA THR A 124 4.26 -6.03 7.18
C THR A 124 5.44 -5.18 7.65
N ILE A 125 5.75 -4.10 6.93
CA ILE A 125 6.84 -3.15 7.26
C ILE A 125 6.29 -1.92 7.96
N VAL A 126 5.07 -1.49 7.59
CA VAL A 126 4.43 -0.32 8.17
C VAL A 126 4.13 -0.55 9.64
N GLU A 127 4.40 0.43 10.48
CA GLU A 127 4.28 0.36 11.93
C GLU A 127 2.81 0.40 12.39
N MET A 128 1.95 1.03 11.60
CA MET A 128 0.54 1.17 11.90
C MET A 128 -0.25 -0.10 11.52
N VAL A 129 -1.30 -0.40 12.30
CA VAL A 129 -2.24 -1.50 12.00
C VAL A 129 -3.02 -1.19 10.72
N ASP A 130 -3.49 0.03 10.56
CA ASP A 130 -4.03 0.51 9.28
C ASP A 130 -2.86 0.98 8.40
N VAL A 131 -2.86 0.55 7.16
CA VAL A 131 -1.82 0.88 6.20
C VAL A 131 -2.15 2.19 5.51
N GLY A 132 -1.18 3.07 5.50
CA GLY A 132 -1.26 4.39 4.92
C GLY A 132 -1.80 5.44 5.91
N SER A 133 -1.07 6.56 6.00
CA SER A 133 -1.62 7.77 6.62
C SER A 133 -2.87 8.22 5.86
N GLN A 134 -3.69 9.09 6.45
CA GLN A 134 -4.92 9.57 5.82
C GLN A 134 -4.66 10.17 4.43
N ALA A 135 -3.62 11.02 4.33
CA ALA A 135 -3.22 11.63 3.07
C ALA A 135 -2.71 10.59 2.06
N VAL A 136 -1.90 9.61 2.48
CA VAL A 136 -1.43 8.53 1.61
C VAL A 136 -2.62 7.68 1.17
N ALA A 137 -3.49 7.27 2.09
CA ALA A 137 -4.67 6.46 1.78
C ALA A 137 -5.54 7.08 0.68
N TYR A 138 -5.82 8.38 0.80
CA TYR A 138 -6.62 9.12 -0.17
C TYR A 138 -5.86 9.40 -1.47
N LEU A 139 -4.69 10.04 -1.39
CA LEU A 139 -4.00 10.58 -2.56
C LEU A 139 -3.40 9.49 -3.46
N THR A 140 -3.05 8.33 -2.92
CA THR A 140 -2.52 7.20 -3.69
C THR A 140 -3.57 6.13 -4.01
N GLY A 141 -4.76 6.22 -3.41
CA GLY A 141 -5.81 5.20 -3.54
C GLY A 141 -5.44 3.87 -2.86
N CYS A 142 -4.49 3.86 -1.92
CA CYS A 142 -4.20 2.64 -1.16
C CYS A 142 -5.28 2.36 -0.09
N GLY A 143 -6.02 3.38 0.32
CA GLY A 143 -7.21 3.29 1.15
C GLY A 143 -8.48 3.71 0.41
N SER A 144 -9.46 4.20 1.16
CA SER A 144 -10.73 4.65 0.60
C SER A 144 -10.59 6.05 -0.01
N ASP A 145 -10.78 6.13 -1.31
CA ASP A 145 -11.00 7.36 -2.05
C ASP A 145 -12.45 7.35 -2.58
N PRO A 146 -13.33 8.24 -2.10
CA PRO A 146 -14.74 8.23 -2.52
C PRO A 146 -14.94 8.42 -4.03
N LEU A 147 -14.07 9.17 -4.69
CA LEU A 147 -14.15 9.41 -6.13
C LEU A 147 -13.57 8.26 -6.97
N TRP A 148 -12.55 7.57 -6.47
CA TRP A 148 -11.77 6.61 -7.22
C TRP A 148 -11.91 5.17 -6.72
N GLY A 149 -12.43 4.99 -5.52
CA GLY A 149 -12.61 3.72 -4.84
C GLY A 149 -11.33 3.20 -4.18
N ILE A 150 -11.39 1.97 -3.69
CA ILE A 150 -10.23 1.29 -3.09
C ILE A 150 -9.44 0.62 -4.20
N ASN A 151 -8.20 1.01 -4.38
CA ASN A 151 -7.30 0.48 -5.41
C ASN A 151 -5.99 -0.09 -4.84
N TYR A 152 -5.89 -0.15 -3.51
CA TYR A 152 -4.72 -0.71 -2.80
C TYR A 152 -3.38 -0.07 -3.21
N GLY A 153 -3.43 1.17 -3.73
CA GLY A 153 -2.28 1.90 -4.26
C GLY A 153 -1.69 1.32 -5.54
N ARG A 154 -2.49 0.61 -6.33
CA ARG A 154 -2.04 -0.12 -7.53
C ARG A 154 -2.75 0.37 -8.78
N ASP A 155 -2.07 0.18 -9.91
CA ASP A 155 -2.63 0.43 -11.23
C ASP A 155 -1.93 -0.46 -12.29
N LEU A 156 -2.44 -0.42 -13.50
CA LEU A 156 -1.94 -1.15 -14.66
C LEU A 156 -1.10 -0.21 -15.55
N GLY A 157 0.12 -0.62 -15.90
CA GLY A 157 0.96 0.21 -16.76
C GLY A 157 2.39 -0.29 -16.94
N ILE A 158 3.26 0.66 -17.19
CA ILE A 158 4.70 0.47 -17.40
C ILE A 158 5.47 1.34 -16.40
N ASP A 159 6.52 0.78 -15.83
CA ASP A 159 7.50 1.50 -14.99
C ASP A 159 8.91 1.32 -15.58
N ILE A 160 9.55 2.43 -15.88
CA ILE A 160 10.97 2.50 -16.25
C ILE A 160 11.73 2.97 -15.01
N TYR A 161 12.58 2.13 -14.48
CA TYR A 161 13.21 2.39 -13.19
C TYR A 161 14.66 1.90 -13.13
N GLY A 162 15.40 2.43 -12.17
CA GLY A 162 16.78 2.01 -11.99
C GLY A 162 17.47 2.62 -10.79
N GLU A 163 18.75 2.24 -10.66
CA GLU A 163 19.66 2.70 -9.62
C GLU A 163 20.82 3.46 -10.27
N LEU A 164 21.12 4.65 -9.78
CA LEU A 164 22.20 5.50 -10.24
C LEU A 164 23.16 5.80 -9.10
N PHE A 165 24.38 6.20 -9.43
CA PHE A 165 25.43 6.59 -8.47
C PHE A 165 25.70 5.54 -7.40
N GLY A 166 25.80 4.26 -7.82
CA GLY A 166 26.05 3.13 -6.91
C GLY A 166 24.88 2.86 -5.94
N GLY A 167 23.66 3.09 -6.36
CA GLY A 167 22.44 2.86 -5.55
C GLY A 167 22.09 4.02 -4.62
N LYS A 168 22.78 5.17 -4.73
CA LYS A 168 22.42 6.36 -3.94
C LYS A 168 21.17 7.07 -4.44
N LEU A 169 20.85 6.94 -5.71
CA LEU A 169 19.64 7.51 -6.31
C LEU A 169 18.87 6.41 -7.05
N LEU A 170 17.63 6.15 -6.60
CA LEU A 170 16.69 5.33 -7.33
C LEU A 170 15.67 6.24 -8.01
N TYR A 171 15.25 5.86 -9.20
CA TYR A 171 14.24 6.59 -9.96
C TYR A 171 13.18 5.66 -10.53
N ASN A 172 11.98 6.18 -10.68
CA ASN A 172 10.87 5.55 -11.39
C ASN A 172 10.22 6.57 -12.32
N PHE A 173 9.85 6.14 -13.50
CA PHE A 173 9.02 6.85 -14.46
C PHE A 173 7.92 5.90 -14.93
N GLU A 174 6.69 6.18 -14.53
CA GLU A 174 5.54 5.31 -14.79
C GLU A 174 4.55 5.96 -15.74
N ILE A 175 3.97 5.13 -16.61
CA ILE A 175 2.81 5.47 -17.45
C ILE A 175 1.72 4.45 -17.10
N MET A 176 0.65 4.92 -16.46
CA MET A 176 -0.40 4.10 -15.88
C MET A 176 -1.77 4.38 -16.50
N ASN A 177 -2.69 3.44 -16.38
CA ASN A 177 -4.06 3.63 -16.89
C ASN A 177 -4.86 4.69 -16.12
N GLY A 178 -4.51 5.00 -14.86
CA GLY A 178 -5.27 5.93 -14.04
C GLY A 178 -6.61 5.38 -13.53
N ARG A 179 -6.81 4.05 -13.57
CA ARG A 179 -8.10 3.41 -13.21
C ARG A 179 -8.04 2.54 -11.96
N GLY A 180 -6.82 2.23 -11.51
CA GLY A 180 -6.59 1.39 -10.36
C GLY A 180 -6.65 -0.11 -10.65
N VAL A 181 -6.70 -0.90 -9.59
CA VAL A 181 -6.54 -2.35 -9.62
C VAL A 181 -7.61 -3.07 -10.46
N ASN A 182 -7.19 -4.00 -11.31
CA ASN A 182 -8.03 -4.89 -12.12
C ASN A 182 -9.01 -4.16 -13.07
N LYS A 183 -8.72 -2.93 -13.45
CA LYS A 183 -9.60 -2.13 -14.31
C LYS A 183 -8.92 -1.79 -15.62
N LYS A 184 -9.69 -1.92 -16.71
CA LYS A 184 -9.27 -1.44 -18.04
C LYS A 184 -9.39 0.08 -18.10
N ASP A 185 -8.58 0.68 -18.96
CA ASP A 185 -8.73 2.09 -19.32
C ASP A 185 -10.11 2.35 -19.93
N ALA A 186 -10.76 3.42 -19.51
CA ALA A 186 -12.10 3.78 -19.96
C ALA A 186 -12.17 5.16 -20.62
N ASP A 187 -11.11 5.98 -20.55
CA ASP A 187 -11.12 7.35 -21.05
C ASP A 187 -9.93 7.67 -21.98
N ASN A 188 -9.08 6.68 -22.26
CA ASN A 188 -7.87 6.80 -23.10
C ASN A 188 -6.84 7.82 -22.56
N LYS A 189 -6.98 8.25 -21.31
CA LYS A 189 -6.02 9.12 -20.65
C LYS A 189 -5.07 8.30 -19.79
N LYS A 190 -3.83 8.76 -19.70
CA LYS A 190 -2.81 8.08 -18.91
C LYS A 190 -2.34 8.97 -17.78
N ASP A 191 -2.04 8.33 -16.65
CA ASP A 191 -1.35 8.95 -15.55
C ASP A 191 0.15 8.80 -15.75
N VAL A 192 0.90 9.88 -15.55
CA VAL A 192 2.36 9.85 -15.54
C VAL A 192 2.81 10.09 -14.11
N ILE A 193 3.65 9.20 -13.60
CA ILE A 193 4.22 9.28 -12.25
C ILE A 193 5.75 9.31 -12.34
N VAL A 194 6.37 10.19 -11.57
CA VAL A 194 7.83 10.27 -11.41
C VAL A 194 8.16 10.18 -9.94
N LYS A 195 9.17 9.39 -9.59
CA LYS A 195 9.69 9.29 -8.23
C LYS A 195 11.21 9.33 -8.23
N LEU A 196 11.76 10.01 -7.23
CA LEU A 196 13.17 10.00 -6.88
C LEU A 196 13.31 9.57 -5.40
N ASP A 197 14.22 8.63 -5.13
CA ASP A 197 14.57 8.12 -3.79
C ASP A 197 16.07 8.30 -3.62
N TYR A 198 16.47 9.34 -2.91
CA TYR A 198 17.88 9.69 -2.69
C TYR A 198 18.34 9.23 -1.30
N ARG A 199 19.46 8.53 -1.27
CA ARG A 199 20.08 7.92 -0.09
C ARG A 199 21.46 8.54 0.17
N PRO A 200 21.53 9.74 0.76
CA PRO A 200 22.79 10.46 0.94
C PRO A 200 23.77 9.73 1.86
N VAL A 201 23.26 9.16 2.94
CA VAL A 201 24.02 8.41 3.94
C VAL A 201 23.24 7.17 4.40
N ASN A 202 23.94 6.24 5.04
CA ASN A 202 23.30 5.05 5.59
C ASN A 202 22.17 5.42 6.57
N GLY A 203 21.04 4.77 6.43
CA GLY A 203 19.86 4.97 7.28
C GLY A 203 18.96 6.14 6.87
N LEU A 204 19.38 7.06 6.01
CA LEU A 204 18.56 8.19 5.56
C LEU A 204 18.12 8.02 4.11
N ARG A 205 16.83 8.14 3.87
CA ARG A 205 16.19 8.22 2.56
C ARG A 205 15.41 9.51 2.45
N LEU A 206 15.55 10.20 1.34
CA LEU A 206 14.76 11.37 0.96
C LEU A 206 13.99 11.00 -0.31
N VAL A 207 12.68 11.13 -0.28
CA VAL A 207 11.81 10.70 -1.38
C VAL A 207 10.97 11.86 -1.84
N ALA A 208 10.87 12.05 -3.17
CA ALA A 208 9.94 12.96 -3.78
C ALA A 208 9.24 12.26 -4.95
N SER A 209 7.95 12.48 -5.11
CA SER A 209 7.20 11.97 -6.26
C SER A 209 6.11 12.93 -6.72
N ALA A 210 5.74 12.82 -7.98
CA ALA A 210 4.67 13.60 -8.58
C ALA A 210 3.89 12.76 -9.57
N GLN A 211 2.58 13.00 -9.65
CA GLN A 211 1.67 12.41 -10.60
C GLN A 211 0.89 13.51 -11.32
N LYS A 212 0.76 13.37 -12.62
CA LYS A 212 -0.15 14.13 -13.46
C LYS A 212 -1.10 13.17 -14.14
N GLY A 213 -2.40 13.34 -13.90
CA GLY A 213 -3.34 12.36 -14.41
C GLY A 213 -4.80 12.80 -14.35
N TYR A 214 -5.67 11.83 -14.57
CA TYR A 214 -7.11 12.00 -14.60
C TYR A 214 -7.80 10.85 -13.86
N GLY A 215 -9.00 11.13 -13.34
CA GLY A 215 -9.89 10.15 -12.76
C GLY A 215 -11.28 10.27 -13.35
N THR A 216 -12.06 9.21 -13.31
CA THR A 216 -13.50 9.27 -13.56
C THR A 216 -14.20 8.96 -12.26
N ALA A 217 -15.02 9.89 -11.78
CA ALA A 217 -15.68 9.79 -10.49
C ALA A 217 -16.63 8.59 -10.43
N LEU A 218 -16.42 7.71 -9.47
CA LEU A 218 -17.28 6.55 -9.20
C LEU A 218 -18.59 6.98 -8.54
N ASP A 219 -18.52 8.06 -7.77
CA ASP A 219 -19.68 8.66 -7.10
C ASP A 219 -19.52 10.18 -7.04
N GLU A 220 -20.57 10.90 -6.62
CA GLU A 220 -20.54 12.34 -6.44
C GLU A 220 -19.60 12.72 -5.28
N SER A 221 -18.82 13.78 -5.47
CA SER A 221 -17.89 14.28 -4.44
C SER A 221 -18.59 15.13 -3.39
N ILE A 222 -19.49 14.53 -2.62
CA ILE A 222 -20.31 15.24 -1.60
C ILE A 222 -19.49 15.96 -0.52
N TYR A 223 -18.23 15.55 -0.29
CA TYR A 223 -17.29 16.20 0.63
C TYR A 223 -16.63 17.46 0.05
N ILE A 224 -16.77 17.68 -1.26
CA ILE A 224 -16.33 18.91 -1.94
C ILE A 224 -17.53 19.85 -2.04
N PRO A 225 -17.48 21.06 -1.45
CA PRO A 225 -18.57 22.02 -1.56
C PRO A 225 -18.77 22.57 -2.98
N GLU A 226 -19.98 23.01 -3.28
CA GLU A 226 -20.24 23.78 -4.49
C GLU A 226 -19.40 25.09 -4.52
N PRO A 227 -18.96 25.59 -5.70
CA PRO A 227 -19.27 25.06 -7.05
C PRO A 227 -18.24 24.03 -7.57
N ASN A 228 -17.39 23.47 -6.70
CA ASN A 228 -16.27 22.61 -7.09
C ASN A 228 -16.62 21.12 -7.06
N ARG A 229 -17.88 20.79 -6.78
CA ARG A 229 -18.35 19.40 -6.71
C ARG A 229 -18.17 18.69 -8.04
N ILE A 230 -17.73 17.43 -7.99
CA ILE A 230 -17.52 16.58 -9.15
C ILE A 230 -18.69 15.59 -9.19
N ALA A 231 -19.39 15.54 -10.33
CA ALA A 231 -20.53 14.67 -10.52
C ALA A 231 -20.10 13.22 -10.78
N LYS A 232 -20.95 12.26 -10.44
CA LYS A 232 -20.75 10.85 -10.78
C LYS A 232 -20.55 10.66 -12.28
N GLY A 233 -19.53 9.93 -12.68
CA GLY A 233 -19.17 9.68 -14.09
C GLY A 233 -18.37 10.82 -14.75
N GLU A 234 -18.20 11.95 -14.07
CA GLU A 234 -17.40 13.06 -14.58
C GLU A 234 -15.91 12.68 -14.60
N THR A 235 -15.23 13.04 -15.69
CA THR A 235 -13.77 12.93 -15.76
C THR A 235 -13.15 14.21 -15.21
N TYR A 236 -12.33 14.06 -14.19
CA TYR A 236 -11.69 15.16 -13.50
C TYR A 236 -10.18 15.05 -13.52
N ARG A 237 -9.49 16.17 -13.37
CA ARG A 237 -8.04 16.21 -13.23
C ARG A 237 -7.62 15.74 -11.86
N ARG A 238 -6.60 14.84 -11.83
CA ARG A 238 -6.11 14.18 -10.64
C ARG A 238 -4.59 14.29 -10.58
N ASP A 239 -4.09 15.43 -10.06
CA ASP A 239 -2.66 15.65 -9.89
C ASP A 239 -2.25 15.39 -8.43
N ARG A 240 -1.05 14.88 -8.22
CA ARG A 240 -0.48 14.57 -6.89
C ARG A 240 0.98 14.96 -6.83
N TRP A 241 1.44 15.28 -5.62
CA TRP A 241 2.86 15.45 -5.31
C TRP A 241 3.13 15.02 -3.88
N THR A 242 4.36 14.57 -3.63
CA THR A 242 4.78 14.12 -2.30
C THR A 242 6.25 14.44 -2.08
N ALA A 243 6.61 14.71 -0.83
CA ALA A 243 7.99 14.85 -0.39
C ALA A 243 8.12 14.32 1.04
N GLY A 244 9.07 13.43 1.28
CA GLY A 244 9.21 12.78 2.57
C GLY A 244 10.60 12.23 2.84
N PHE A 245 10.76 11.72 4.05
CA PHE A 245 11.99 11.09 4.49
C PHE A 245 11.73 9.85 5.34
N GLU A 246 12.68 8.96 5.35
CA GLU A 246 12.77 7.85 6.30
C GLU A 246 14.18 7.82 6.89
N TYR A 247 14.26 7.76 8.21
CA TYR A 247 15.51 7.55 8.94
C TYR A 247 15.45 6.27 9.75
N LYS A 248 16.52 5.47 9.69
CA LYS A 248 16.75 4.29 10.52
C LYS A 248 18.09 4.39 11.21
N SER A 249 18.13 4.25 12.53
CA SER A 249 19.34 4.44 13.33
C SER A 249 20.41 3.36 13.17
N GLY A 250 20.09 2.23 12.55
CA GLY A 250 21.00 1.10 12.37
C GLY A 250 20.97 0.49 10.98
N ALA A 251 22.13 0.00 10.52
CA ALA A 251 22.26 -0.64 9.22
C ALA A 251 21.81 -2.11 9.20
N ASN A 252 21.88 -2.81 10.34
CA ASN A 252 21.60 -4.24 10.47
C ASN A 252 20.32 -4.46 11.29
N ASP A 253 19.19 -4.15 10.67
CA ASP A 253 17.88 -4.32 11.30
C ASP A 253 17.46 -5.80 11.30
N SER A 254 17.29 -6.35 12.48
CA SER A 254 16.80 -7.72 12.67
C SER A 254 15.67 -7.73 13.69
N TRP A 255 14.87 -8.79 13.71
CA TRP A 255 13.75 -8.88 14.66
C TRP A 255 14.16 -8.87 16.13
N LYS A 256 15.44 -9.18 16.45
CA LYS A 256 16.02 -9.11 17.79
C LYS A 256 16.78 -7.80 18.05
N ASN A 257 17.25 -7.15 17.01
CA ASN A 257 18.00 -5.89 17.09
C ASN A 257 17.42 -4.92 16.07
N ARG A 258 16.37 -4.21 16.48
CA ARG A 258 15.64 -3.29 15.63
C ARG A 258 16.18 -1.87 15.78
N SER A 259 16.06 -1.12 14.73
CA SER A 259 16.46 0.29 14.67
C SER A 259 15.30 1.20 15.08
N VAL A 260 15.63 2.34 15.66
CA VAL A 260 14.67 3.45 15.70
C VAL A 260 14.33 3.81 14.25
N THR A 261 13.06 3.85 13.94
CA THR A 261 12.55 4.28 12.63
C THR A 261 11.80 5.60 12.80
N LEU A 262 12.10 6.57 11.98
CA LEU A 262 11.36 7.81 11.87
C LEU A 262 11.00 8.02 10.40
N ARG A 263 9.72 8.18 10.09
CA ARG A 263 9.20 8.38 8.73
C ARG A 263 8.22 9.52 8.72
N GLY A 264 8.36 10.42 7.77
CA GLY A 264 7.44 11.53 7.60
C GLY A 264 7.34 11.95 6.14
N GLU A 265 6.17 12.46 5.77
CA GLU A 265 5.89 12.88 4.41
C GLU A 265 4.87 14.01 4.43
N VAL A 266 5.01 14.95 3.51
CA VAL A 266 3.99 15.94 3.15
C VAL A 266 3.51 15.61 1.75
N LEU A 267 2.20 15.56 1.59
CA LEU A 267 1.55 15.19 0.34
C LEU A 267 0.49 16.21 -0.01
N GLY A 268 0.26 16.41 -1.29
CA GLY A 268 -0.83 17.24 -1.76
C GLY A 268 -1.34 16.78 -3.11
N GLY A 269 -2.52 17.26 -3.44
CA GLY A 269 -3.15 16.91 -4.70
C GLY A 269 -4.22 17.87 -5.11
N ARG A 270 -4.78 17.58 -6.29
CA ARG A 270 -5.93 18.29 -6.86
C ARG A 270 -6.89 17.28 -7.46
N ASP A 271 -8.15 17.39 -7.09
CA ASP A 271 -9.27 16.71 -7.71
C ASP A 271 -10.20 17.77 -8.34
N GLY A 272 -10.21 17.82 -9.67
CA GLY A 272 -10.88 18.90 -10.40
C GLY A 272 -10.28 20.27 -10.06
N LYS A 273 -11.07 21.11 -9.38
CA LYS A 273 -10.66 22.44 -8.91
C LYS A 273 -10.24 22.47 -7.44
N THR A 274 -10.53 21.40 -6.69
CA THR A 274 -10.28 21.34 -5.25
C THR A 274 -8.88 20.82 -4.95
N HIS A 275 -8.17 21.50 -4.07
CA HIS A 275 -6.86 21.10 -3.58
C HIS A 275 -7.00 20.42 -2.22
N SER A 276 -6.20 19.39 -2.01
CA SER A 276 -6.04 18.68 -0.73
C SER A 276 -4.57 18.59 -0.36
N TRP A 277 -4.28 18.47 0.93
CA TRP A 277 -2.93 18.26 1.41
C TRP A 277 -2.94 17.62 2.79
N GLY A 278 -1.88 16.97 3.15
CA GLY A 278 -1.68 16.38 4.46
C GLY A 278 -0.23 16.10 4.75
N SER A 279 0.01 15.69 5.98
CA SER A 279 1.34 15.30 6.45
C SER A 279 1.22 14.27 7.55
N TYR A 280 2.23 13.44 7.67
CA TYR A 280 2.34 12.52 8.80
C TYR A 280 3.79 12.43 9.30
N LEU A 281 3.92 12.03 10.55
CA LEU A 281 5.18 11.66 11.17
C LEU A 281 4.95 10.42 12.02
N THR A 282 5.62 9.32 11.69
CA THR A 282 5.52 8.03 12.38
C THR A 282 6.88 7.65 12.92
N THR A 283 6.92 7.18 14.15
CA THR A 283 8.13 6.65 14.77
C THR A 283 7.89 5.29 15.39
N SER A 284 8.91 4.43 15.34
CA SER A 284 9.00 3.18 16.08
C SER A 284 10.29 3.16 16.84
N ILE A 285 10.20 2.98 18.16
CA ILE A 285 11.33 3.01 19.09
C ILE A 285 11.44 1.65 19.76
N PRO A 286 12.52 0.89 19.48
CA PRO A 286 12.77 -0.38 20.15
C PRO A 286 12.99 -0.20 21.66
N LEU A 287 12.35 -1.05 22.42
CA LEU A 287 12.58 -1.22 23.85
C LEU A 287 13.44 -2.46 24.11
N LYS A 288 13.70 -2.73 25.38
CA LYS A 288 14.40 -3.96 25.77
C LYS A 288 13.64 -5.21 25.31
N GLY A 289 14.36 -6.17 24.78
CA GLY A 289 13.79 -7.42 24.27
C GLY A 289 13.18 -7.24 22.89
N CYS A 290 12.00 -7.79 22.67
CA CYS A 290 11.31 -7.79 21.37
C CYS A 290 10.14 -6.80 21.31
N TRP A 291 10.13 -5.76 22.12
CA TRP A 291 9.09 -4.75 22.17
C TRP A 291 9.49 -3.47 21.46
N ASP A 292 8.53 -2.83 20.77
CA ASP A 292 8.65 -1.47 20.27
C ASP A 292 7.46 -0.63 20.73
N VAL A 293 7.72 0.65 20.99
CA VAL A 293 6.69 1.68 21.10
C VAL A 293 6.53 2.33 19.73
N VAL A 294 5.31 2.58 19.32
CA VAL A 294 4.96 3.24 18.08
C VAL A 294 4.13 4.47 18.38
N ALA A 295 4.42 5.58 17.70
CA ALA A 295 3.61 6.78 17.72
C ALA A 295 3.50 7.38 16.33
N SER A 296 2.34 7.96 16.03
CA SER A 296 2.12 8.67 14.77
C SER A 296 1.22 9.88 14.98
N TYR A 297 1.59 10.97 14.33
CA TYR A 297 0.76 12.14 14.08
C TYR A 297 0.41 12.17 12.59
N ASP A 298 -0.84 12.42 12.27
CA ASP A 298 -1.34 12.41 10.89
C ASP A 298 -2.41 13.50 10.73
N TYR A 299 -2.20 14.39 9.77
CA TYR A 299 -3.11 15.48 9.44
C TYR A 299 -3.47 15.41 7.95
N PHE A 300 -4.74 15.59 7.66
CA PHE A 300 -5.21 15.67 6.28
C PHE A 300 -6.35 16.67 6.11
N ASN A 301 -6.19 17.60 5.17
CA ASN A 301 -7.23 18.53 4.71
C ASN A 301 -7.74 18.07 3.32
N PHE A 302 -8.98 17.60 3.27
CA PHE A 302 -9.61 17.05 2.07
C PHE A 302 -9.94 18.11 1.02
N ALA A 303 -10.25 19.34 1.46
CA ALA A 303 -10.66 20.43 0.59
C ALA A 303 -10.17 21.76 1.17
N LYS A 304 -9.02 22.22 0.69
CA LYS A 304 -8.41 23.48 1.14
C LYS A 304 -9.35 24.64 0.93
N GLY A 305 -9.53 25.45 1.97
CA GLY A 305 -10.44 26.60 1.99
C GLY A 305 -11.86 26.30 2.49
N PHE A 306 -12.08 25.04 2.89
CA PHE A 306 -13.37 24.61 3.42
C PHE A 306 -13.12 23.74 4.66
N ASP A 307 -13.34 24.10 5.83
CA ASP A 307 -13.14 23.32 7.07
C ASP A 307 -13.42 21.80 6.89
N ARG A 308 -12.52 21.10 6.29
CA ARG A 308 -12.58 19.67 5.93
C ARG A 308 -11.28 18.97 6.28
N ASP A 309 -10.76 19.27 7.46
CA ASP A 309 -9.53 18.69 7.96
C ASP A 309 -9.79 17.64 9.01
N ARG A 310 -8.81 16.77 9.16
CA ARG A 310 -8.83 15.67 10.10
C ARG A 310 -7.44 15.48 10.69
N THR A 311 -7.37 15.43 12.02
CA THR A 311 -6.15 15.09 12.76
C THR A 311 -6.29 13.70 13.36
N GLN A 312 -5.24 12.91 13.33
CA GLN A 312 -5.19 11.59 13.93
C GLN A 312 -3.90 11.43 14.74
N LEU A 313 -4.03 10.90 15.95
CA LEU A 313 -2.93 10.50 16.83
C LEU A 313 -3.01 9.00 17.07
N VAL A 314 -1.90 8.32 16.90
CA VAL A 314 -1.80 6.88 17.15
C VAL A 314 -0.69 6.62 18.15
N PHE A 315 -0.98 5.78 19.13
CA PHE A 315 -0.01 5.24 20.09
C PHE A 315 -0.15 3.74 20.17
N GLY A 316 0.95 3.02 20.19
CA GLY A 316 0.90 1.57 20.16
C GLY A 316 2.13 0.88 20.69
N LEU A 317 1.96 -0.42 20.87
CA LEU A 317 3.00 -1.37 21.24
C LEU A 317 3.05 -2.47 20.18
N GLN A 318 4.25 -2.94 19.91
CA GLN A 318 4.48 -4.11 19.05
C GLN A 318 5.37 -5.10 19.80
N TYR A 319 5.06 -6.38 19.67
CA TYR A 319 5.87 -7.47 20.20
C TYR A 319 6.26 -8.41 19.06
N TRP A 320 7.56 -8.52 18.78
CA TRP A 320 8.11 -9.37 17.75
C TRP A 320 8.44 -10.74 18.33
N PHE A 321 7.67 -11.75 17.98
CA PHE A 321 7.94 -13.12 18.45
C PHE A 321 8.79 -13.93 17.47
N PHE A 322 8.86 -13.53 16.20
CA PHE A 322 9.73 -14.13 15.20
C PHE A 322 9.90 -13.19 14.00
N ARG A 323 11.06 -13.12 13.37
CA ARG A 323 11.39 -12.33 12.14
C ARG A 323 10.41 -11.18 11.87
N ARG A 324 9.49 -11.37 10.87
CA ARG A 324 8.43 -10.41 10.51
C ARG A 324 7.07 -10.80 11.09
N CYS A 325 7.06 -11.58 12.16
CA CYS A 325 5.86 -11.99 12.89
C CYS A 325 5.75 -11.19 14.18
N ARG A 326 4.60 -10.51 14.37
CA ARG A 326 4.40 -9.61 15.50
C ARG A 326 2.96 -9.58 15.98
N PHE A 327 2.77 -9.24 17.25
CA PHE A 327 1.53 -8.71 17.78
C PHE A 327 1.61 -7.18 17.84
N GLN A 328 0.50 -6.53 17.57
CA GLN A 328 0.36 -5.08 17.64
C GLN A 328 -0.88 -4.74 18.45
N ALA A 329 -0.79 -3.73 19.32
CA ALA A 329 -1.92 -3.13 20.00
C ALA A 329 -1.79 -1.62 19.85
N GLN A 330 -2.84 -0.97 19.33
CA GLN A 330 -2.82 0.47 19.03
C GLN A 330 -4.09 1.14 19.52
N TYR A 331 -3.94 2.33 20.05
CA TYR A 331 -5.01 3.27 20.31
C TYR A 331 -4.89 4.43 19.32
N THR A 332 -5.98 4.75 18.68
CA THR A 332 -6.08 5.87 17.74
C THR A 332 -7.14 6.83 18.24
N TRP A 333 -6.79 8.10 18.37
CA TRP A 333 -7.73 9.19 18.49
C TRP A 333 -7.74 10.00 17.18
N ALA A 334 -8.92 10.37 16.72
CA ALA A 334 -9.08 11.16 15.51
C ALA A 334 -10.24 12.15 15.66
N ASP A 335 -10.01 13.38 15.23
CA ASP A 335 -11.10 14.24 14.80
C ASP A 335 -11.56 13.74 13.43
N SER A 336 -12.84 13.67 13.21
CA SER A 336 -13.35 13.27 11.90
C SER A 336 -14.55 14.08 11.49
N TRP A 337 -14.58 14.45 10.21
CA TRP A 337 -15.74 14.99 9.56
C TRP A 337 -16.58 13.87 8.96
N THR A 338 -17.88 13.89 9.17
CA THR A 338 -18.82 12.96 8.57
C THR A 338 -20.04 13.70 8.06
N GLN A 339 -20.68 13.19 7.03
CA GLN A 339 -21.92 13.76 6.55
C GLN A 339 -23.08 13.36 7.44
N GLY A 340 -23.82 14.35 7.93
CA GLY A 340 -25.07 14.14 8.66
C GLY A 340 -26.26 13.89 7.74
N LEU A 341 -27.43 13.59 8.34
CA LEU A 341 -28.68 13.30 7.61
C LEU A 341 -29.14 14.40 6.65
N ASN A 342 -28.73 15.64 6.88
CA ASN A 342 -29.12 16.82 6.07
C ASN A 342 -28.01 17.27 5.12
N ALA A 343 -27.12 16.39 4.69
CA ALA A 343 -25.95 16.70 3.88
C ALA A 343 -24.98 17.73 4.53
N ALA A 344 -25.17 18.05 5.80
CA ALA A 344 -24.26 18.90 6.56
C ALA A 344 -23.04 18.09 7.03
N TRP A 345 -21.87 18.71 7.00
CA TRP A 345 -20.67 18.10 7.59
C TRP A 345 -20.67 18.33 9.08
N ILE A 346 -20.50 17.27 9.83
CA ILE A 346 -20.50 17.26 11.28
C ILE A 346 -19.12 16.77 11.76
N GLU A 347 -18.48 17.55 12.61
CA GLU A 347 -17.27 17.13 13.30
C GLU A 347 -17.62 16.09 14.35
N LYS A 348 -16.90 14.97 14.32
CA LYS A 348 -17.03 13.90 15.30
C LYS A 348 -15.67 13.39 15.70
N SER A 349 -15.36 13.43 16.98
CA SER A 349 -14.19 12.71 17.49
C SER A 349 -14.48 11.21 17.49
N CYS A 350 -13.46 10.46 17.13
CA CYS A 350 -13.50 9.01 17.07
C CYS A 350 -12.28 8.44 17.78
N SER A 351 -12.47 7.41 18.57
CA SER A 351 -11.35 6.63 19.10
C SER A 351 -11.45 5.16 18.71
N ARG A 352 -10.31 4.55 18.45
CA ARG A 352 -10.22 3.14 18.09
C ARG A 352 -9.19 2.43 18.95
N ILE A 353 -9.51 1.22 19.34
CA ILE A 353 -8.55 0.25 19.89
C ILE A 353 -8.43 -0.87 18.86
N GLN A 354 -7.22 -1.16 18.45
CA GLN A 354 -6.94 -2.20 17.47
C GLN A 354 -5.88 -3.15 18.00
N VAL A 355 -6.15 -4.44 17.88
CA VAL A 355 -5.19 -5.51 18.20
C VAL A 355 -5.04 -6.36 16.97
N GLN A 356 -3.81 -6.66 16.58
CA GLN A 356 -3.53 -7.44 15.38
C GLN A 356 -2.41 -8.44 15.61
N THR A 357 -2.55 -9.63 15.05
CA THR A 357 -1.42 -10.55 14.83
C THR A 357 -1.03 -10.52 13.35
N GLN A 358 0.27 -10.58 13.11
CA GLN A 358 0.88 -10.67 11.80
C GLN A 358 1.81 -11.86 11.74
N ILE A 359 1.64 -12.69 10.73
CA ILE A 359 2.52 -13.82 10.43
C ILE A 359 3.00 -13.67 8.99
N GLN A 360 4.32 -13.75 8.78
CA GLN A 360 4.95 -13.70 7.45
C GLN A 360 5.95 -14.86 7.31
N PHE A 361 5.92 -15.53 6.18
CA PHE A 361 6.81 -16.64 5.81
C PHE A 361 7.45 -16.43 4.43
#